data_315a6f699ec84cc1d3d14232a341017e
#
_entry.id   315a6f699ec84cc1d3d14232a341017e
#
_cell.length_a   1.000
_cell.length_b   1.000
_cell.length_c   1.000
_cell.angle_alpha   90.00
_cell.angle_beta   90.00
_cell.angle_gamma   90.00
#
_symmetry.space_group_name_H-M   'P 1'
#
loop_
_entity.id
_entity.type
_entity.pdbx_description
1 polymer ?
#
loop_
_entity_poly.entity_id
_entity_poly.type
_entity_poly.pdbx_seq_one_letter_code
_entity_poly.pdbx_strand_id
1 'polypeptide(L)'
;MWCCDAKRRVRFVSYNPNKNPINQSRIRNLEMDDKWIIHFLKKIQVGHFVTLDKDQPFINPSSFWYSSKNHEIYFHSNAYGRMRYNAEKQPKASFECFKSGKLLPSNLALEMSFQYECVIAFGTIMVVQEIDEKKEILNGLLQKYFGDMKPDRDYRAVTKKELNQTSVYRFIIKNWSGKRNWVDKAEQAENNEWPDLNPKWFDFY
;
A
#
# COMPACT_ATOMS: atom_id res chain seq x y z
N MET A 1 -14.42 -5.57 21.57
CA MET A 1 -13.19 -6.39 21.68
C MET A 1 -13.48 -7.70 20.97
N TRP A 2 -13.11 -7.79 19.69
CA TRP A 2 -13.41 -8.94 18.85
C TRP A 2 -12.21 -9.87 18.90
N CYS A 3 -12.39 -11.02 19.49
CA CYS A 3 -11.34 -12.01 19.71
C CYS A 3 -11.62 -13.20 18.80
N CYS A 4 -10.96 -13.31 17.66
CA CYS A 4 -10.89 -14.55 16.93
C CYS A 4 -9.78 -15.40 17.50
N ASP A 5 -10.09 -16.63 17.81
CA ASP A 5 -9.19 -17.77 17.65
C ASP A 5 -9.05 -18.72 18.84
N ALA A 6 -9.73 -19.84 18.74
CA ALA A 6 -9.45 -21.00 19.60
C ALA A 6 -8.38 -21.97 19.01
N LYS A 7 -8.13 -21.95 17.68
CA LYS A 7 -7.23 -22.91 17.01
C LYS A 7 -5.96 -22.30 16.38
N ARG A 8 -6.01 -21.07 15.92
CA ARG A 8 -4.78 -20.33 15.61
C ARG A 8 -4.27 -19.71 16.89
N ARG A 9 -3.15 -20.14 17.41
CA ARG A 9 -2.43 -19.42 18.49
C ARG A 9 -2.01 -18.05 17.97
N VAL A 10 -2.99 -17.13 17.82
CA VAL A 10 -2.73 -15.73 17.50
C VAL A 10 -2.08 -15.11 18.71
N ARG A 11 -0.80 -14.86 18.62
CA ARG A 11 -0.11 -14.09 19.63
C ARG A 11 -0.57 -12.63 19.51
N PHE A 12 -1.58 -12.26 20.27
CA PHE A 12 -1.95 -10.85 20.42
C PHE A 12 -0.84 -10.14 21.20
N VAL A 13 -0.23 -9.19 20.56
CA VAL A 13 0.68 -8.28 21.24
C VAL A 13 -0.10 -7.00 21.51
N SER A 14 -0.22 -6.60 22.78
CA SER A 14 -0.80 -5.30 23.12
C SER A 14 0.09 -4.20 22.52
N TYR A 15 -0.48 -3.32 21.73
CA TYR A 15 0.26 -2.19 21.17
C TYR A 15 0.48 -1.12 22.23
N ASN A 16 1.74 -0.76 22.46
CA ASN A 16 2.12 0.37 23.28
C ASN A 16 2.93 1.37 22.42
N PRO A 17 2.39 2.56 22.12
CA PRO A 17 3.05 3.52 21.22
C PRO A 17 4.42 4.00 21.73
N ASN A 18 4.71 3.86 23.02
CA ASN A 18 5.99 4.25 23.60
C ASN A 18 7.04 3.12 23.56
N LYS A 19 6.64 1.89 23.26
CA LYS A 19 7.52 0.70 23.30
C LYS A 19 7.57 -0.05 21.99
N ASN A 20 6.52 0.04 21.18
CA ASN A 20 6.37 -0.75 19.96
C ASN A 20 6.69 0.09 18.72
N PRO A 21 7.41 -0.47 17.74
CA PRO A 21 7.62 0.18 16.46
C PRO A 21 6.30 0.53 15.77
N ILE A 22 6.27 1.66 15.08
CA ILE A 22 5.07 2.15 14.38
C ILE A 22 4.51 1.15 13.35
N ASN A 23 5.39 0.31 12.79
CA ASN A 23 5.05 -0.70 11.79
C ASN A 23 4.75 -2.09 12.38
N GLN A 24 4.68 -2.22 13.70
CA GLN A 24 4.41 -3.52 14.32
C GLN A 24 2.99 -4.00 14.02
N SER A 25 2.87 -5.19 13.49
CA SER A 25 1.58 -5.85 13.28
C SER A 25 1.05 -6.47 14.58
N ARG A 26 -0.25 -6.37 14.82
CA ARG A 26 -0.93 -7.08 15.91
C ARG A 26 -1.00 -8.59 15.65
N ILE A 27 -1.19 -8.98 14.39
CA ILE A 27 -1.35 -10.38 13.97
C ILE A 27 -0.08 -10.79 13.21
N ARG A 28 0.88 -11.38 13.94
CA ARG A 28 2.21 -11.66 13.38
C ARG A 28 2.24 -12.79 12.34
N ASN A 29 1.34 -13.75 12.43
CA ASN A 29 1.26 -14.84 11.45
C ASN A 29 0.75 -14.41 10.06
N LEU A 30 0.30 -13.17 9.92
CA LEU A 30 -0.05 -12.56 8.65
C LEU A 30 1.04 -11.62 8.12
N GLU A 31 2.12 -11.40 8.89
CA GLU A 31 3.24 -10.55 8.46
C GLU A 31 3.99 -11.20 7.30
N MET A 32 4.38 -10.36 6.36
CA MET A 32 5.16 -10.73 5.19
C MET A 32 6.57 -10.15 5.30
N ASP A 33 7.54 -10.86 4.74
CA ASP A 33 8.94 -10.44 4.72
C ASP A 33 9.21 -9.33 3.69
N ASP A 34 10.40 -8.74 3.76
CA ASP A 34 10.82 -7.66 2.87
C ASP A 34 10.83 -8.08 1.40
N LYS A 35 11.14 -9.34 1.08
CA LYS A 35 11.14 -9.84 -0.30
C LYS A 35 9.73 -9.82 -0.88
N TRP A 36 8.76 -10.25 -0.08
CA TRP A 36 7.36 -10.22 -0.48
C TRP A 36 6.87 -8.77 -0.65
N ILE A 37 7.20 -7.86 0.30
CA ILE A 37 6.83 -6.44 0.23
C ILE A 37 7.36 -5.82 -1.07
N ILE A 38 8.63 -6.02 -1.37
CA ILE A 38 9.26 -5.52 -2.61
C ILE A 38 8.54 -6.04 -3.85
N HIS A 39 8.21 -7.34 -3.87
CA HIS A 39 7.51 -7.95 -4.99
C HIS A 39 6.09 -7.37 -5.15
N PHE A 40 5.37 -7.20 -4.06
CA PHE A 40 4.03 -6.62 -4.05
C PHE A 40 4.05 -5.16 -4.56
N LEU A 41 4.95 -4.31 -4.06
CA LEU A 41 5.10 -2.92 -4.50
C LEU A 41 5.41 -2.78 -5.99
N LYS A 42 6.11 -3.73 -6.59
CA LYS A 42 6.38 -3.75 -8.04
C LYS A 42 5.14 -4.06 -8.87
N LYS A 43 4.19 -4.83 -8.33
CA LYS A 43 3.00 -5.31 -9.05
C LYS A 43 1.77 -4.43 -8.86
N ILE A 44 1.57 -3.92 -7.65
CA ILE A 44 0.37 -3.13 -7.34
C ILE A 44 0.39 -1.78 -8.08
N GLN A 45 -0.75 -1.38 -8.62
CA GLN A 45 -0.82 -0.23 -9.53
C GLN A 45 -1.06 1.09 -8.81
N VAL A 46 -1.85 1.10 -7.75
CA VAL A 46 -2.26 2.32 -7.05
C VAL A 46 -1.82 2.23 -5.59
N GLY A 47 -1.34 3.34 -5.07
CA GLY A 47 -1.06 3.54 -3.65
C GLY A 47 -1.67 4.84 -3.16
N HIS A 48 -1.86 4.93 -1.86
CA HIS A 48 -2.44 6.07 -1.18
C HIS A 48 -1.36 6.75 -0.34
N PHE A 49 -1.05 8.00 -0.68
CA PHE A 49 -0.15 8.83 0.10
C PHE A 49 -0.95 9.63 1.11
N VAL A 50 -0.55 9.57 2.37
CA VAL A 50 -1.15 10.32 3.46
C VAL A 50 -0.18 11.41 3.88
N THR A 51 -0.59 12.66 3.70
CA THR A 51 0.14 13.85 4.13
C THR A 51 -0.70 14.63 5.14
N LEU A 52 -0.14 15.66 5.75
CA LEU A 52 -0.80 16.47 6.75
C LEU A 52 -0.94 17.92 6.27
N ASP A 53 -2.11 18.48 6.47
CA ASP A 53 -2.37 19.92 6.45
C ASP A 53 -2.67 20.34 7.90
N LYS A 54 -1.68 20.92 8.59
CA LYS A 54 -1.68 21.08 10.05
C LYS A 54 -1.79 19.71 10.73
N ASP A 55 -2.92 19.42 11.36
CA ASP A 55 -3.27 18.15 12.02
C ASP A 55 -4.30 17.32 11.23
N GLN A 56 -4.80 17.83 10.09
CA GLN A 56 -5.74 17.12 9.23
C GLN A 56 -5.00 16.17 8.25
N PRO A 57 -5.18 14.85 8.36
CA PRO A 57 -4.70 13.93 7.35
C PRO A 57 -5.39 14.14 5.99
N PHE A 58 -4.60 14.12 4.94
CA PHE A 58 -5.03 14.22 3.55
C PHE A 58 -4.55 13.00 2.76
N ILE A 59 -5.49 12.27 2.17
CA ILE A 59 -5.22 11.04 1.41
C ILE A 59 -5.26 11.35 -0.07
N ASN A 60 -4.22 10.91 -0.80
CA ASN A 60 -4.11 11.06 -2.24
C ASN A 60 -3.76 9.74 -2.90
N PRO A 61 -4.73 9.10 -3.62
CA PRO A 61 -4.42 7.96 -4.46
C PRO A 61 -3.58 8.38 -5.66
N SER A 62 -2.56 7.59 -5.98
CA SER A 62 -1.68 7.86 -7.11
C SER A 62 -1.07 6.59 -7.68
N SER A 63 -0.72 6.63 -8.97
CA SER A 63 0.27 5.72 -9.52
C SER A 63 1.63 5.98 -8.88
N PHE A 64 2.43 4.95 -8.70
CA PHE A 64 3.71 5.06 -8.04
C PHE A 64 4.74 4.06 -8.59
N TRP A 65 6.00 4.32 -8.37
CA TRP A 65 7.10 3.44 -8.67
C TRP A 65 7.99 3.25 -7.43
N TYR A 66 8.33 1.99 -7.10
CA TYR A 66 9.27 1.66 -6.03
C TYR A 66 10.64 1.34 -6.59
N SER A 67 11.66 2.05 -6.11
CA SER A 67 13.07 1.81 -6.40
C SER A 67 13.71 0.96 -5.32
N SER A 68 14.08 -0.28 -5.67
CA SER A 68 14.83 -1.15 -4.75
C SER A 68 16.24 -0.63 -4.47
N LYS A 69 16.84 0.13 -5.41
CA LYS A 69 18.18 0.71 -5.29
C LYS A 69 18.24 1.76 -4.18
N ASN A 70 17.23 2.63 -4.14
CA ASN A 70 17.20 3.76 -3.21
C ASN A 70 16.33 3.49 -1.98
N HIS A 71 15.53 2.41 -1.99
CA HIS A 71 14.52 2.11 -0.97
C HIS A 71 13.50 3.24 -0.82
N GLU A 72 13.01 3.75 -1.95
CA GLU A 72 12.13 4.90 -2.04
C GLU A 72 10.92 4.60 -2.94
N ILE A 73 9.82 5.30 -2.68
CA ILE A 73 8.64 5.30 -3.55
C ILE A 73 8.54 6.65 -4.24
N TYR A 74 8.35 6.63 -5.56
CA TYR A 74 8.23 7.81 -6.39
C TYR A 74 6.83 7.94 -6.97
N PHE A 75 6.35 9.17 -7.06
CA PHE A 75 5.08 9.50 -7.70
C PHE A 75 5.08 10.95 -8.18
N HIS A 76 4.02 11.36 -8.86
CA HIS A 76 3.89 12.71 -9.38
C HIS A 76 2.49 13.27 -9.18
N SER A 77 2.38 14.59 -9.23
CA SER A 77 1.12 15.32 -9.29
C SER A 77 1.28 16.61 -10.10
N ASN A 78 0.23 17.41 -10.18
CA ASN A 78 0.33 18.75 -10.72
C ASN A 78 1.33 19.60 -9.91
N ALA A 79 1.96 20.59 -10.55
CA ALA A 79 2.88 21.54 -9.90
C ALA A 79 2.23 22.32 -8.76
N TYR A 80 0.91 22.44 -8.76
CA TYR A 80 0.13 23.16 -7.77
C TYR A 80 -0.88 22.23 -7.13
N GLY A 81 -1.28 22.54 -5.89
CA GLY A 81 -2.31 21.80 -5.18
C GLY A 81 -1.90 21.36 -3.79
N ARG A 82 -2.85 20.72 -3.08
CA ARG A 82 -2.68 20.37 -1.68
C ARG A 82 -1.52 19.41 -1.42
N MET A 83 -1.34 18.40 -2.27
CA MET A 83 -0.23 17.46 -2.14
C MET A 83 1.11 18.17 -2.13
N ARG A 84 1.31 19.13 -3.08
CA ARG A 84 2.53 19.91 -3.17
C ARG A 84 2.72 20.77 -1.93
N TYR A 85 1.70 21.48 -1.50
CA TYR A 85 1.73 22.33 -0.31
C TYR A 85 2.07 21.52 0.95
N ASN A 86 1.40 20.39 1.17
CA ASN A 86 1.64 19.54 2.33
C ASN A 86 3.06 18.99 2.35
N ALA A 87 3.56 18.50 1.20
CA ALA A 87 4.92 17.95 1.08
C ALA A 87 6.00 18.98 1.43
N GLU A 88 5.78 20.26 1.10
CA GLU A 88 6.70 21.34 1.43
C GLU A 88 6.62 21.80 2.89
N LYS A 89 5.45 21.72 3.50
CA LYS A 89 5.22 22.23 4.87
C LYS A 89 5.47 21.16 5.93
N GLN A 90 5.06 19.93 5.68
CA GLN A 90 5.16 18.83 6.63
C GLN A 90 5.64 17.56 5.93
N PRO A 91 6.94 17.25 6.01
CA PRO A 91 7.50 16.13 5.26
C PRO A 91 7.08 14.74 5.80
N LYS A 92 6.57 14.63 7.04
CA LYS A 92 6.07 13.35 7.57
C LYS A 92 4.89 12.87 6.75
N ALA A 93 4.97 11.63 6.30
CA ALA A 93 3.94 11.03 5.48
C ALA A 93 3.85 9.52 5.72
N SER A 94 2.73 8.96 5.31
CA SER A 94 2.54 7.51 5.23
C SER A 94 2.11 7.13 3.82
N PHE A 95 2.38 5.90 3.47
CA PHE A 95 1.98 5.30 2.22
C PHE A 95 1.27 3.98 2.52
N GLU A 96 0.22 3.69 1.77
CA GLU A 96 -0.47 2.42 1.80
C GLU A 96 -0.79 1.96 0.39
N CYS A 97 -0.74 0.64 0.15
CA CYS A 97 -1.33 0.03 -1.03
C CYS A 97 -1.97 -1.31 -0.67
N PHE A 98 -3.05 -1.63 -1.36
CA PHE A 98 -3.96 -2.70 -0.99
C PHE A 98 -4.47 -3.46 -2.20
N LYS A 99 -4.66 -4.76 -2.04
CA LYS A 99 -5.35 -5.63 -2.99
C LYS A 99 -6.35 -6.48 -2.23
N SER A 100 -7.61 -6.46 -2.65
CA SER A 100 -8.64 -7.39 -2.19
C SER A 100 -8.73 -8.62 -3.08
N GLY A 101 -9.08 -9.74 -2.49
CA GLY A 101 -9.55 -10.92 -3.18
C GLY A 101 -11.02 -11.19 -2.85
N LYS A 102 -11.42 -12.47 -2.80
CA LYS A 102 -12.79 -12.89 -2.53
C LYS A 102 -13.20 -12.68 -1.07
N LEU A 103 -14.49 -12.54 -0.84
CA LEU A 103 -15.09 -12.62 0.48
C LEU A 103 -14.94 -14.04 1.03
N LEU A 104 -14.79 -14.16 2.34
CA LEU A 104 -14.63 -15.41 3.06
C LEU A 104 -15.80 -15.57 4.03
N PRO A 105 -16.91 -16.15 3.58
CA PRO A 105 -18.08 -16.37 4.44
C PRO A 105 -17.79 -17.41 5.50
N SER A 106 -18.43 -17.24 6.66
CA SER A 106 -18.39 -18.17 7.78
C SER A 106 -19.75 -18.24 8.45
N ASN A 107 -20.08 -19.40 9.02
CA ASN A 107 -21.22 -19.55 9.91
C ASN A 107 -20.89 -19.10 11.36
N LEU A 108 -19.64 -18.68 11.60
CA LEU A 108 -19.19 -17.96 12.78
C LEU A 108 -19.00 -16.48 12.40
N ALA A 109 -19.82 -15.60 12.95
CA ALA A 109 -19.81 -14.17 12.58
C ALA A 109 -18.43 -13.49 12.75
N LEU A 110 -17.62 -13.95 13.72
CA LEU A 110 -16.28 -13.42 13.98
C LEU A 110 -15.25 -13.84 12.95
N GLU A 111 -15.50 -14.93 12.23
CA GLU A 111 -14.60 -15.49 11.22
C GLU A 111 -14.91 -14.97 9.80
N MET A 112 -16.04 -14.26 9.61
CA MET A 112 -16.33 -13.62 8.35
C MET A 112 -15.24 -12.62 8.00
N SER A 113 -14.64 -12.76 6.81
CA SER A 113 -13.46 -12.00 6.41
C SER A 113 -13.40 -11.84 4.89
N PHE A 114 -12.25 -11.43 4.38
CA PHE A 114 -11.94 -11.41 2.95
C PHE A 114 -10.44 -11.65 2.74
N GLN A 115 -10.09 -12.06 1.54
CA GLN A 115 -8.70 -12.14 1.13
C GLN A 115 -8.15 -10.74 0.92
N TYR A 116 -6.96 -10.48 1.45
CA TYR A 116 -6.27 -9.21 1.23
C TYR A 116 -4.76 -9.36 1.28
N GLU A 117 -4.14 -8.42 0.58
CA GLU A 117 -2.72 -8.12 0.60
C GLU A 117 -2.55 -6.62 0.81
N CYS A 118 -1.70 -6.19 1.72
CA CYS A 118 -1.43 -4.77 1.91
C CYS A 118 0.01 -4.51 2.35
N VAL A 119 0.50 -3.33 1.99
CA VAL A 119 1.76 -2.77 2.48
C VAL A 119 1.47 -1.39 3.04
N ILE A 120 1.99 -1.12 4.24
CA ILE A 120 1.97 0.20 4.87
C ILE A 120 3.42 0.61 5.09
N ALA A 121 3.76 1.84 4.70
CA ALA A 121 5.06 2.43 4.93
C ALA A 121 4.94 3.80 5.60
N PHE A 122 5.91 4.08 6.46
CA PHE A 122 6.04 5.34 7.18
C PHE A 122 7.36 5.99 6.80
N GLY A 123 7.36 7.29 6.58
CA GLY A 123 8.55 7.99 6.13
C GLY A 123 8.39 9.47 5.97
N THR A 124 9.18 10.02 5.05
CA THR A 124 9.15 11.44 4.72
C THR A 124 9.01 11.62 3.21
N ILE A 125 8.21 12.61 2.83
CA ILE A 125 8.03 13.00 1.44
C ILE A 125 8.89 14.24 1.13
N MET A 126 9.49 14.25 -0.05
CA MET A 126 10.27 15.38 -0.56
C MET A 126 9.90 15.69 -2.00
N VAL A 127 9.87 16.94 -2.33
CA VAL A 127 9.70 17.41 -3.72
C VAL A 127 11.04 17.37 -4.43
N VAL A 128 11.09 16.68 -5.56
CA VAL A 128 12.27 16.63 -6.42
C VAL A 128 12.38 17.93 -7.21
N GLN A 129 13.54 18.59 -7.14
CA GLN A 129 13.78 19.86 -7.82
C GLN A 129 14.56 19.68 -9.14
N GLU A 130 15.55 18.77 -9.12
CA GLU A 130 16.46 18.57 -10.25
C GLU A 130 15.75 17.97 -11.45
N ILE A 131 15.94 18.60 -12.62
CA ILE A 131 15.22 18.26 -13.86
C ILE A 131 15.57 16.84 -14.33
N ASP A 132 16.82 16.46 -14.23
CA ASP A 132 17.25 15.13 -14.71
C ASP A 132 16.76 14.02 -13.78
N GLU A 133 16.72 14.26 -12.47
CA GLU A 133 16.09 13.34 -11.50
C GLU A 133 14.58 13.21 -11.77
N LYS A 134 13.87 14.33 -12.05
CA LYS A 134 12.46 14.29 -12.45
C LYS A 134 12.22 13.40 -13.66
N LYS A 135 13.07 13.53 -14.69
CA LYS A 135 12.98 12.70 -15.91
C LYS A 135 13.20 11.22 -15.59
N GLU A 136 14.20 10.90 -14.79
CA GLU A 136 14.49 9.53 -14.38
C GLU A 136 13.29 8.91 -13.67
N ILE A 137 12.70 9.62 -12.71
CA ILE A 137 11.54 9.15 -11.95
C ILE A 137 10.32 8.97 -12.84
N LEU A 138 10.03 9.93 -13.73
CA LEU A 138 8.92 9.82 -14.68
C LEU A 138 9.11 8.66 -15.66
N ASN A 139 10.34 8.42 -16.12
CA ASN A 139 10.67 7.26 -16.94
C ASN A 139 10.47 5.94 -16.16
N GLY A 140 10.83 5.90 -14.88
CA GLY A 140 10.57 4.74 -14.02
C GLY A 140 9.08 4.44 -13.86
N LEU A 141 8.23 5.49 -13.75
CA LEU A 141 6.77 5.35 -13.76
C LEU A 141 6.29 4.80 -15.11
N LEU A 142 6.74 5.37 -16.24
CA LEU A 142 6.39 4.88 -17.57
C LEU A 142 6.81 3.42 -17.77
N GLN A 143 8.01 3.07 -17.34
CA GLN A 143 8.51 1.69 -17.43
C GLN A 143 7.67 0.72 -16.60
N LYS A 144 7.20 1.10 -15.40
CA LYS A 144 6.34 0.25 -14.58
C LYS A 144 4.99 -0.03 -15.23
N TYR A 145 4.35 0.98 -15.82
CA TYR A 145 2.95 0.89 -16.28
C TYR A 145 2.85 0.61 -17.80
N PHE A 146 3.84 1.02 -18.57
CA PHE A 146 3.82 1.03 -20.02
C PHE A 146 5.14 0.54 -20.62
N GLY A 147 5.84 -0.38 -19.93
CA GLY A 147 7.19 -0.82 -20.30
C GLY A 147 7.34 -1.44 -21.69
N ASP A 148 6.24 -1.88 -22.31
CA ASP A 148 6.22 -2.38 -23.69
C ASP A 148 6.25 -1.25 -24.74
N MET A 149 5.87 -0.04 -24.35
CA MET A 149 5.91 1.14 -25.22
C MET A 149 7.32 1.74 -25.26
N LYS A 150 7.71 2.24 -26.41
CA LYS A 150 9.04 2.84 -26.62
C LYS A 150 8.92 4.35 -26.86
N PRO A 151 9.74 5.16 -26.16
CA PRO A 151 9.82 6.60 -26.47
C PRO A 151 10.27 6.81 -27.90
N ASP A 152 9.82 7.91 -28.49
CA ASP A 152 10.09 8.34 -29.88
C ASP A 152 9.58 7.41 -30.98
N ARG A 153 8.91 6.28 -30.60
CA ARG A 153 8.21 5.40 -31.50
C ARG A 153 6.71 5.36 -31.19
N ASP A 154 6.35 5.07 -29.96
CA ASP A 154 4.97 4.88 -29.53
C ASP A 154 4.43 6.11 -28.78
N TYR A 155 5.31 6.91 -28.20
CA TYR A 155 4.98 8.18 -27.56
C TYR A 155 6.14 9.16 -27.64
N ARG A 156 5.83 10.45 -27.60
CA ARG A 156 6.79 11.55 -27.57
C ARG A 156 7.39 11.70 -26.16
N ALA A 157 8.68 11.94 -26.08
CA ALA A 157 9.35 12.19 -24.80
C ALA A 157 8.77 13.42 -24.06
N VAL A 158 8.88 13.44 -22.74
CA VAL A 158 8.44 14.54 -21.86
C VAL A 158 9.15 15.83 -22.23
N THR A 159 8.39 16.91 -22.42
CA THR A 159 8.93 18.24 -22.73
C THR A 159 9.32 19.02 -21.47
N LYS A 160 10.18 20.01 -21.63
CA LYS A 160 10.55 20.93 -20.54
C LYS A 160 9.32 21.66 -19.95
N LYS A 161 8.34 22.01 -20.79
CA LYS A 161 7.09 22.63 -20.35
C LYS A 161 6.29 21.69 -19.43
N GLU A 162 6.17 20.44 -19.79
CA GLU A 162 5.46 19.42 -18.97
C GLU A 162 6.19 19.15 -17.67
N LEU A 163 7.52 19.07 -17.66
CA LEU A 163 8.32 18.96 -16.44
C LEU A 163 8.08 20.12 -15.47
N ASN A 164 7.95 21.35 -15.98
CA ASN A 164 7.67 22.52 -15.15
C ASN A 164 6.24 22.51 -14.57
N GLN A 165 5.30 21.84 -15.22
CA GLN A 165 3.91 21.68 -14.77
C GLN A 165 3.69 20.47 -13.87
N THR A 166 4.74 19.68 -13.61
CA THR A 166 4.68 18.44 -12.85
C THR A 166 5.53 18.53 -11.59
N SER A 167 4.90 18.31 -10.45
CA SER A 167 5.60 17.99 -9.21
C SER A 167 5.93 16.50 -9.18
N VAL A 168 7.18 16.19 -8.93
CA VAL A 168 7.67 14.84 -8.72
C VAL A 168 8.11 14.72 -7.27
N TYR A 169 7.80 13.58 -6.66
CA TYR A 169 8.07 13.35 -5.25
C TYR A 169 8.85 12.06 -5.06
N ARG A 170 9.72 12.07 -4.04
CA ARG A 170 10.26 10.87 -3.42
C ARG A 170 9.68 10.73 -2.02
N PHE A 171 9.23 9.53 -1.71
CA PHE A 171 8.86 9.11 -0.38
C PHE A 171 9.96 8.20 0.16
N ILE A 172 10.71 8.71 1.13
CA ILE A 172 11.83 8.02 1.76
C ILE A 172 11.27 7.14 2.85
N ILE A 173 11.36 5.82 2.67
CA ILE A 173 10.82 4.83 3.60
C ILE A 173 11.73 4.74 4.83
N LYS A 174 11.14 4.88 6.02
CA LYS A 174 11.82 4.65 7.31
C LYS A 174 11.44 3.31 7.94
N ASN A 175 10.17 2.96 7.82
CA ASN A 175 9.61 1.70 8.30
C ASN A 175 8.52 1.25 7.37
N TRP A 176 8.36 -0.04 7.20
CA TRP A 176 7.26 -0.64 6.49
C TRP A 176 6.77 -1.93 7.14
N SER A 177 5.62 -2.38 6.75
CA SER A 177 5.08 -3.70 7.07
C SER A 177 4.22 -4.19 5.91
N GLY A 178 4.26 -5.50 5.68
CA GLY A 178 3.38 -6.19 4.76
C GLY A 178 2.47 -7.16 5.51
N LYS A 179 1.24 -7.31 5.04
CA LYS A 179 0.29 -8.29 5.55
C LYS A 179 -0.41 -9.02 4.42
N ARG A 180 -0.66 -10.30 4.64
CA ARG A 180 -1.38 -11.13 3.69
C ARG A 180 -2.33 -12.09 4.42
N ASN A 181 -3.62 -12.01 4.09
CA ASN A 181 -4.62 -13.00 4.43
C ASN A 181 -5.21 -13.56 3.13
N TRP A 182 -4.69 -14.69 2.66
CA TRP A 182 -5.08 -15.26 1.37
C TRP A 182 -5.44 -16.73 1.49
N VAL A 183 -6.27 -17.03 2.49
CA VAL A 183 -6.81 -18.38 2.71
C VAL A 183 -7.98 -18.63 1.74
N ASP A 184 -8.24 -19.89 1.41
CA ASP A 184 -9.33 -20.22 0.48
C ASP A 184 -10.71 -20.17 1.14
N LYS A 185 -10.79 -20.46 2.43
CA LYS A 185 -12.03 -20.43 3.23
C LYS A 185 -11.76 -19.87 4.61
N ALA A 186 -12.74 -19.19 5.18
CA ALA A 186 -12.76 -18.83 6.59
C ALA A 186 -13.01 -20.09 7.45
N GLU A 187 -12.65 -20.02 8.73
CA GLU A 187 -12.98 -21.04 9.72
C GLU A 187 -14.48 -21.15 9.87
N GLN A 188 -14.98 -22.38 10.07
CA GLN A 188 -16.39 -22.68 10.27
C GLN A 188 -16.58 -23.28 11.66
N ALA A 189 -17.81 -23.25 12.17
CA ALA A 189 -18.20 -23.95 13.40
C ALA A 189 -17.86 -25.42 13.32
N GLU A 190 -17.57 -26.02 14.47
CA GLU A 190 -17.36 -27.45 14.55
C GLU A 190 -18.68 -28.19 14.30
N ASN A 191 -18.56 -29.44 13.90
CA ASN A 191 -19.73 -30.33 13.66
C ASN A 191 -20.70 -30.26 14.83
N ASN A 192 -21.98 -30.00 14.54
CA ASN A 192 -23.09 -29.86 15.48
C ASN A 192 -23.13 -28.61 16.37
N GLU A 193 -22.20 -27.66 16.25
CA GLU A 193 -22.27 -26.38 16.95
C GLU A 193 -23.22 -25.42 16.22
N TRP A 194 -23.16 -25.41 14.89
CA TRP A 194 -24.00 -24.59 14.02
C TRP A 194 -24.18 -25.27 12.66
N PRO A 195 -25.32 -25.09 11.95
CA PRO A 195 -25.52 -25.64 10.61
C PRO A 195 -24.49 -25.14 9.60
N ASP A 196 -24.16 -26.02 8.64
CA ASP A 196 -23.27 -25.65 7.53
C ASP A 196 -23.84 -24.50 6.70
N LEU A 197 -22.97 -23.68 6.18
CA LEU A 197 -23.36 -22.63 5.23
C LEU A 197 -23.83 -23.24 3.91
N ASN A 198 -24.89 -22.67 3.35
CA ASN A 198 -25.30 -22.99 2.01
C ASN A 198 -24.15 -22.72 1.02
N PRO A 199 -23.76 -23.69 0.15
CA PRO A 199 -22.67 -23.55 -0.81
C PRO A 199 -22.72 -22.27 -1.66
N LYS A 200 -23.90 -21.74 -1.98
CA LYS A 200 -24.09 -20.50 -2.72
C LYS A 200 -23.32 -19.29 -2.14
N TRP A 201 -23.06 -19.30 -0.81
CA TRP A 201 -22.33 -18.21 -0.15
C TRP A 201 -20.83 -18.20 -0.44
N PHE A 202 -20.28 -19.28 -0.99
CA PHE A 202 -18.86 -19.37 -1.37
C PHE A 202 -18.60 -18.94 -2.82
N ASP A 203 -19.66 -18.67 -3.60
CA ASP A 203 -19.58 -18.27 -5.00
C ASP A 203 -19.57 -16.72 -5.18
N PHE A 204 -19.48 -15.97 -4.10
CA PHE A 204 -19.35 -14.52 -4.15
C PHE A 204 -17.92 -14.10 -4.47
N TYR A 205 -17.67 -13.69 -5.76
CA TYR A 205 -16.53 -12.99 -6.36
C TYR A 205 -15.13 -13.51 -6.07
#